data_150c128268f08a0d30054f1a7f80d0ce
#
_entry.id   150c128268f08a0d30054f1a7f80d0ce
#
_cell.length_a   1.000
_cell.length_b   1.000
_cell.length_c   1.000
_cell.angle_alpha   90.00
_cell.angle_beta   90.00
_cell.angle_gamma   90.00
#
_symmetry.space_group_name_H-M   'P 1'
#
loop_
_entity.id
_entity.type
_entity.pdbx_description
1 polymer ?
#
loop_
_entity_poly.entity_id
_entity_poly.type
_entity_poly.pdbx_seq_one_letter_code
_entity_poly.pdbx_strand_id
1 'polypeptide(L)'
;MKFCSQCGRPVTLTVPVDDDRPRHVCPSCGAIHYQNPKLVVGCIPVWEGRILMCRRDIEPRRGYWTLPAGFLENGETAAAGARRETFEETGATVAELTPYLMVDIVHIHQIYLMFCSRLLAPDFHPTRESSEVKLFEEEDIPWDAIAFKVVEKTLRCYLKDRVSGRFAFRTDKIEKRELVK
;
A
#
# COMPACT_ATOMS: atom_id res chain seq x y z
N MET A 1 -8.21 16.28 -12.00
CA MET A 1 -8.59 17.55 -11.30
C MET A 1 -9.52 18.33 -12.21
N LYS A 2 -10.60 18.94 -11.68
CA LYS A 2 -11.55 19.77 -12.49
C LYS A 2 -11.42 21.25 -12.20
N PHE A 3 -11.02 21.60 -10.98
CA PHE A 3 -10.93 22.97 -10.51
C PHE A 3 -9.56 23.27 -9.88
N CYS A 4 -9.13 24.52 -9.99
CA CYS A 4 -7.89 25.03 -9.41
C CYS A 4 -8.00 25.09 -7.89
N SER A 5 -7.03 24.51 -7.15
CA SER A 5 -7.00 24.57 -5.69
C SER A 5 -6.67 25.96 -5.12
N GLN A 6 -6.17 26.89 -5.96
CA GLN A 6 -5.83 28.25 -5.52
C GLN A 6 -6.97 29.25 -5.71
N CYS A 7 -7.69 29.19 -6.84
CA CYS A 7 -8.71 30.19 -7.15
C CYS A 7 -10.09 29.64 -7.46
N GLY A 8 -10.30 28.32 -7.39
CA GLY A 8 -11.59 27.66 -7.63
C GLY A 8 -12.06 27.64 -9.09
N ARG A 9 -11.35 28.25 -10.03
CA ARG A 9 -11.71 28.27 -11.46
C ARG A 9 -11.40 26.92 -12.14
N PRO A 10 -12.08 26.60 -13.26
CA PRO A 10 -11.78 25.39 -14.03
C PRO A 10 -10.32 25.36 -14.49
N VAL A 11 -9.74 24.15 -14.55
CA VAL A 11 -8.40 23.92 -15.10
C VAL A 11 -8.49 23.20 -16.43
N THR A 12 -7.48 23.40 -17.29
CA THR A 12 -7.31 22.71 -18.57
C THR A 12 -6.09 21.80 -18.50
N LEU A 13 -6.14 20.67 -19.21
CA LEU A 13 -5.00 19.78 -19.37
C LEU A 13 -4.20 20.24 -20.60
N THR A 14 -3.02 20.81 -20.37
CA THR A 14 -2.15 21.31 -21.44
C THR A 14 -0.69 21.15 -21.03
N VAL A 15 0.22 21.18 -22.01
CA VAL A 15 1.66 21.19 -21.75
C VAL A 15 2.07 22.64 -21.43
N PRO A 16 2.53 22.94 -20.19
CA PRO A 16 3.03 24.27 -19.85
C PRO A 16 4.28 24.63 -20.64
N VAL A 17 4.60 25.94 -20.69
CA VAL A 17 5.89 26.38 -21.20
C VAL A 17 7.01 25.76 -20.37
N ASP A 18 8.04 25.27 -21.04
CA ASP A 18 9.21 24.60 -20.44
C ASP A 18 8.90 23.24 -19.73
N ASP A 19 7.74 22.61 -20.00
CA ASP A 19 7.43 21.23 -19.55
C ASP A 19 7.28 20.30 -20.79
N ASP A 20 7.48 19.00 -20.60
CA ASP A 20 7.35 17.97 -21.62
C ASP A 20 6.08 17.14 -21.49
N ARG A 21 5.25 17.40 -20.46
CA ARG A 21 4.06 16.61 -20.13
C ARG A 21 2.82 17.46 -19.90
N PRO A 22 1.64 16.93 -20.21
CA PRO A 22 0.38 17.60 -19.87
C PRO A 22 0.23 17.74 -18.35
N ARG A 23 -0.12 18.97 -17.92
CA ARG A 23 -0.44 19.32 -16.53
C ARG A 23 -1.81 19.98 -16.47
N HIS A 24 -2.43 19.97 -15.31
CA HIS A 24 -3.62 20.78 -15.08
C HIS A 24 -3.20 22.23 -14.85
N VAL A 25 -3.49 23.10 -15.79
CA VAL A 25 -3.14 24.52 -15.75
C VAL A 25 -4.41 25.34 -15.55
N CYS A 26 -4.36 26.30 -14.66
CA CYS A 26 -5.44 27.26 -14.46
C CYS A 26 -5.26 28.45 -15.39
N PRO A 27 -6.13 28.67 -16.40
CA PRO A 27 -6.00 29.82 -17.29
C PRO A 27 -6.31 31.17 -16.61
N SER A 28 -6.96 31.14 -15.44
CA SER A 28 -7.36 32.35 -14.70
C SER A 28 -6.27 32.91 -13.79
N CYS A 29 -5.46 32.06 -13.14
CA CYS A 29 -4.40 32.48 -12.22
C CYS A 29 -3.01 31.96 -12.58
N GLY A 30 -2.87 31.21 -13.67
CA GLY A 30 -1.60 30.66 -14.13
C GLY A 30 -1.07 29.45 -13.30
N ALA A 31 -1.76 29.01 -12.25
CA ALA A 31 -1.29 27.93 -11.41
C ALA A 31 -1.18 26.62 -12.20
N ILE A 32 -0.03 25.93 -12.07
CA ILE A 32 0.24 24.62 -12.63
C ILE A 32 0.14 23.59 -11.50
N HIS A 33 -0.71 22.58 -11.70
CA HIS A 33 -0.94 21.53 -10.72
C HIS A 33 -0.24 20.25 -11.14
N TYR A 34 0.74 19.83 -10.35
CA TYR A 34 1.45 18.57 -10.51
C TYR A 34 0.71 17.45 -9.79
N GLN A 35 0.66 16.28 -10.42
CA GLN A 35 0.13 15.07 -9.81
C GLN A 35 1.23 14.02 -9.79
N ASN A 36 1.61 13.60 -8.60
CA ASN A 36 2.60 12.55 -8.39
C ASN A 36 1.89 11.20 -8.08
N PRO A 37 2.56 10.07 -8.30
CA PRO A 37 2.08 8.78 -7.81
C PRO A 37 1.83 8.84 -6.30
N LYS A 38 0.75 8.17 -5.86
CA LYS A 38 0.46 8.03 -4.44
C LYS A 38 1.32 6.93 -3.85
N LEU A 39 1.90 7.18 -2.68
CA LEU A 39 2.63 6.17 -1.94
C LEU A 39 1.67 5.46 -0.97
N VAL A 40 1.63 4.14 -1.06
CA VAL A 40 0.98 3.24 -0.11
C VAL A 40 2.08 2.57 0.71
N VAL A 41 1.90 2.56 2.01
CA VAL A 41 2.85 1.95 2.95
C VAL A 41 2.15 0.87 3.76
N GLY A 42 2.84 -0.23 4.01
CA GLY A 42 2.28 -1.33 4.79
C GLY A 42 3.36 -2.27 5.27
N CYS A 43 2.97 -3.26 6.05
CA CYS A 43 3.95 -4.22 6.53
C CYS A 43 3.45 -5.67 6.46
N ILE A 44 4.39 -6.59 6.62
CA ILE A 44 4.18 -8.02 6.85
C ILE A 44 4.40 -8.23 8.35
N PRO A 45 3.35 -8.17 9.18
CA PRO A 45 3.49 -8.37 10.62
C PRO A 45 3.57 -9.87 10.90
N VAL A 46 4.61 -10.30 11.62
CA VAL A 46 4.87 -11.72 11.88
C VAL A 46 4.89 -12.02 13.37
N TRP A 47 4.27 -13.13 13.77
CA TRP A 47 4.32 -13.68 15.11
C TRP A 47 4.55 -15.18 15.06
N GLU A 48 5.65 -15.65 15.63
CA GLU A 48 5.99 -17.08 15.68
C GLU A 48 5.89 -17.79 14.32
N GLY A 49 6.38 -17.14 13.25
CA GLY A 49 6.35 -17.66 11.89
C GLY A 49 5.03 -17.45 11.13
N ARG A 50 3.95 -17.08 11.81
CA ARG A 50 2.64 -16.79 11.23
C ARG A 50 2.53 -15.33 10.79
N ILE A 51 1.80 -15.08 9.72
CA ILE A 51 1.61 -13.75 9.13
C ILE A 51 0.24 -13.21 9.56
N LEU A 52 0.23 -11.99 10.13
CA LEU A 52 -1.02 -11.29 10.44
C LEU A 52 -1.59 -10.69 9.15
N MET A 53 -2.85 -11.00 8.90
CA MET A 53 -3.63 -10.43 7.80
C MET A 53 -4.98 -9.96 8.31
N CYS A 54 -5.57 -9.00 7.60
CA CYS A 54 -6.90 -8.48 7.89
C CYS A 54 -7.84 -8.69 6.69
N ARG A 55 -9.14 -8.90 6.99
CA ARG A 55 -10.19 -9.06 5.99
C ARG A 55 -10.91 -7.73 5.82
N ARG A 56 -10.83 -7.16 4.63
CA ARG A 56 -11.36 -5.83 4.34
C ARG A 56 -12.87 -5.73 4.58
N ASP A 57 -13.30 -4.69 5.27
CA ASP A 57 -14.73 -4.34 5.41
C ASP A 57 -15.11 -3.09 4.59
N ILE A 58 -14.18 -2.57 3.81
CA ILE A 58 -14.34 -1.41 2.93
C ILE A 58 -14.06 -1.74 1.46
N GLU A 59 -14.66 -0.98 0.55
CA GLU A 59 -14.33 -1.06 -0.89
C GLU A 59 -13.00 -0.35 -1.21
N PRO A 60 -12.29 -0.75 -2.25
CA PRO A 60 -12.56 -1.91 -3.12
C PRO A 60 -12.19 -3.24 -2.46
N ARG A 61 -12.73 -4.35 -3.01
CA ARG A 61 -12.39 -5.70 -2.56
C ARG A 61 -12.84 -6.02 -1.13
N ARG A 62 -14.01 -5.54 -0.71
CA ARG A 62 -14.63 -5.94 0.55
C ARG A 62 -14.75 -7.46 0.66
N GLY A 63 -14.44 -8.00 1.83
CA GLY A 63 -14.46 -9.44 2.11
C GLY A 63 -13.21 -10.21 1.70
N TYR A 64 -12.23 -9.57 1.05
CA TYR A 64 -10.95 -10.17 0.69
C TYR A 64 -9.88 -9.91 1.76
N TRP A 65 -8.88 -10.75 1.81
CA TRP A 65 -7.76 -10.68 2.75
C TRP A 65 -6.62 -9.80 2.20
N THR A 66 -5.99 -9.06 3.08
CA THR A 66 -4.87 -8.19 2.75
C THR A 66 -3.83 -8.16 3.86
N LEU A 67 -2.62 -7.72 3.54
CA LEU A 67 -1.69 -7.19 4.52
C LEU A 67 -2.13 -5.77 4.92
N PRO A 68 -1.95 -5.34 6.18
CA PRO A 68 -2.27 -3.98 6.57
C PRO A 68 -1.44 -2.97 5.79
N ALA A 69 -2.12 -2.05 5.11
CA ALA A 69 -1.49 -1.04 4.27
C ALA A 69 -2.48 0.05 3.82
N GLY A 70 -2.04 1.31 3.85
CA GLY A 70 -2.80 2.45 3.34
C GLY A 70 -1.92 3.58 2.84
N PHE A 71 -2.53 4.72 2.56
CA PHE A 71 -1.82 5.87 2.00
C PHE A 71 -0.92 6.54 3.04
N LEU A 72 0.29 6.87 2.59
CA LEU A 72 1.19 7.70 3.40
C LEU A 72 0.60 9.10 3.56
N GLU A 73 0.54 9.57 4.80
CA GLU A 73 0.05 10.89 5.16
C GLU A 73 1.18 11.94 5.16
N ASN A 74 0.82 13.20 4.94
CA ASN A 74 1.77 14.29 5.04
C ASN A 74 2.28 14.44 6.49
N GLY A 75 3.60 14.60 6.65
CA GLY A 75 4.21 14.84 7.96
C GLY A 75 4.66 13.56 8.69
N GLU A 76 4.47 12.38 8.11
CA GLU A 76 4.97 11.13 8.67
C GLU A 76 6.07 10.50 7.80
N THR A 77 6.91 9.66 8.41
CA THR A 77 7.84 8.81 7.65
C THR A 77 7.11 7.58 7.12
N ALA A 78 7.64 6.97 6.05
CA ALA A 78 7.06 5.75 5.49
C ALA A 78 6.92 4.61 6.53
N ALA A 79 7.90 4.47 7.43
CA ALA A 79 7.84 3.50 8.53
C ALA A 79 6.77 3.86 9.57
N ALA A 80 6.60 5.16 9.88
CA ALA A 80 5.55 5.62 10.78
C ALA A 80 4.16 5.35 10.19
N GLY A 81 3.96 5.66 8.91
CA GLY A 81 2.72 5.36 8.19
C GLY A 81 2.38 3.87 8.17
N ALA A 82 3.36 3.00 7.84
CA ALA A 82 3.14 1.56 7.86
C ALA A 82 2.78 1.02 9.26
N ARG A 83 3.35 1.61 10.33
CA ARG A 83 2.99 1.28 11.72
C ARG A 83 1.57 1.75 12.06
N ARG A 84 1.20 2.97 11.68
CA ARG A 84 -0.12 3.55 11.88
C ARG A 84 -1.18 2.70 11.18
N GLU A 85 -1.01 2.39 9.88
CA GLU A 85 -1.92 1.56 9.10
C GLU A 85 -2.09 0.15 9.71
N THR A 86 -0.97 -0.45 10.19
CA THR A 86 -1.07 -1.75 10.88
C THR A 86 -1.94 -1.66 12.11
N PHE A 87 -1.76 -0.61 12.93
CA PHE A 87 -2.57 -0.43 14.13
C PHE A 87 -4.04 -0.10 13.79
N GLU A 88 -4.29 0.79 12.83
CA GLU A 88 -5.65 1.19 12.43
C GLU A 88 -6.46 0.04 11.84
N GLU A 89 -5.83 -0.84 11.03
CA GLU A 89 -6.52 -1.95 10.39
C GLU A 89 -6.59 -3.22 11.24
N THR A 90 -5.70 -3.39 12.23
CA THR A 90 -5.60 -4.65 12.98
C THR A 90 -5.58 -4.52 14.51
N GLY A 91 -5.43 -3.30 15.05
CA GLY A 91 -5.17 -3.07 16.48
C GLY A 91 -3.78 -3.51 16.95
N ALA A 92 -3.00 -4.16 16.08
CA ALA A 92 -1.70 -4.73 16.44
C ALA A 92 -0.59 -3.69 16.48
N THR A 93 0.36 -3.89 17.40
CA THR A 93 1.60 -3.12 17.46
C THR A 93 2.77 -3.91 16.93
N VAL A 94 3.62 -3.25 16.13
CA VAL A 94 4.78 -3.86 15.48
C VAL A 94 6.09 -3.26 15.99
N ALA A 95 7.14 -4.06 15.96
CA ALA A 95 8.50 -3.68 16.29
C ALA A 95 9.09 -2.74 15.22
N GLU A 96 10.42 -2.63 15.16
CA GLU A 96 11.11 -1.89 14.11
C GLU A 96 10.76 -2.46 12.72
N LEU A 97 10.50 -1.56 11.77
CA LEU A 97 10.14 -1.91 10.42
C LEU A 97 11.39 -1.85 9.53
N THR A 98 11.64 -2.93 8.80
CA THR A 98 12.72 -3.01 7.81
C THR A 98 12.13 -2.92 6.41
N PRO A 99 12.54 -1.96 5.55
CA PRO A 99 12.09 -1.89 4.16
C PRO A 99 12.37 -3.21 3.44
N TYR A 100 11.37 -3.72 2.73
CA TYR A 100 11.46 -5.05 2.13
C TYR A 100 11.20 -5.06 0.62
N LEU A 101 10.06 -4.53 0.19
CA LEU A 101 9.67 -4.57 -1.21
C LEU A 101 9.01 -3.26 -1.62
N MET A 102 9.49 -2.65 -2.70
CA MET A 102 8.82 -1.56 -3.38
C MET A 102 8.23 -2.06 -4.70
N VAL A 103 6.94 -1.78 -4.93
CA VAL A 103 6.23 -2.22 -6.14
C VAL A 103 5.60 -1.03 -6.85
N ASP A 104 6.01 -0.83 -8.10
CA ASP A 104 5.42 0.16 -8.98
C ASP A 104 4.14 -0.36 -9.64
N ILE A 105 3.02 0.34 -9.47
CA ILE A 105 1.76 0.07 -10.15
C ILE A 105 1.42 1.27 -11.04
N VAL A 106 2.13 1.37 -12.15
CA VAL A 106 2.17 2.56 -13.02
C VAL A 106 0.79 2.95 -13.54
N HIS A 107 -0.04 1.99 -13.92
CA HIS A 107 -1.35 2.23 -14.55
C HIS A 107 -2.42 2.81 -13.60
N ILE A 108 -2.21 2.77 -12.29
CA ILE A 108 -3.06 3.43 -11.29
C ILE A 108 -2.33 4.53 -10.52
N HIS A 109 -1.10 4.87 -10.95
CA HIS A 109 -0.28 5.91 -10.33
C HIS A 109 -0.06 5.69 -8.84
N GLN A 110 0.33 4.46 -8.45
CA GLN A 110 0.63 4.11 -7.08
C GLN A 110 2.00 3.42 -6.98
N ILE A 111 2.66 3.64 -5.84
CA ILE A 111 3.86 2.93 -5.42
C ILE A 111 3.56 2.32 -4.07
N TYR A 112 3.80 1.03 -3.90
CA TYR A 112 3.69 0.35 -2.62
C TYR A 112 5.08 0.18 -2.03
N LEU A 113 5.26 0.57 -0.77
CA LEU A 113 6.46 0.27 0.02
C LEU A 113 6.06 -0.62 1.20
N MET A 114 6.46 -1.88 1.11
CA MET A 114 6.16 -2.90 2.11
C MET A 114 7.37 -3.12 3.02
N PHE A 115 7.11 -3.23 4.31
CA PHE A 115 8.09 -3.49 5.33
C PHE A 115 7.93 -4.90 5.90
N CYS A 116 9.02 -5.49 6.39
CA CYS A 116 8.94 -6.63 7.31
C CYS A 116 8.99 -6.13 8.74
N SER A 117 8.16 -6.72 9.60
CA SER A 117 8.22 -6.48 11.04
C SER A 117 7.67 -7.68 11.81
N ARG A 118 8.04 -7.77 13.09
CA ARG A 118 7.40 -8.71 14.01
C ARG A 118 6.37 -7.99 14.88
N LEU A 119 5.33 -8.69 15.29
CA LEU A 119 4.44 -8.17 16.33
C LEU A 119 5.18 -8.02 17.66
N LEU A 120 4.80 -7.02 18.45
CA LEU A 120 5.29 -6.88 19.83
C LEU A 120 4.59 -7.86 20.78
N ALA A 121 3.32 -8.15 20.51
CA ALA A 121 2.49 -9.13 21.22
C ALA A 121 1.43 -9.68 20.25
N PRO A 122 0.86 -10.88 20.49
CA PRO A 122 -0.25 -11.40 19.71
C PRO A 122 -1.60 -10.76 20.11
N ASP A 123 -1.59 -9.42 20.22
CA ASP A 123 -2.76 -8.61 20.56
C ASP A 123 -3.23 -7.89 19.30
N PHE A 124 -4.35 -8.33 18.77
CA PHE A 124 -4.98 -7.79 17.56
C PHE A 124 -6.48 -8.08 17.57
N HIS A 125 -7.24 -7.25 16.87
CA HIS A 125 -8.70 -7.37 16.82
C HIS A 125 -9.26 -6.75 15.55
N PRO A 126 -10.47 -7.11 15.11
CA PRO A 126 -11.19 -6.43 14.04
C PRO A 126 -11.35 -4.94 14.37
N THR A 127 -11.33 -4.14 13.31
CA THR A 127 -11.46 -2.68 13.40
C THR A 127 -12.63 -2.19 12.55
N ARG A 128 -12.78 -0.88 12.42
CA ARG A 128 -13.81 -0.30 11.56
C ARG A 128 -13.59 -0.63 10.06
N GLU A 129 -12.34 -0.87 9.67
CA GLU A 129 -11.96 -1.14 8.26
C GLU A 129 -11.73 -2.62 7.97
N SER A 130 -11.68 -3.45 9.03
CA SER A 130 -11.38 -4.87 8.94
C SER A 130 -12.38 -5.71 9.73
N SER A 131 -13.17 -6.53 9.03
CA SER A 131 -14.18 -7.41 9.65
C SER A 131 -13.57 -8.59 10.39
N GLU A 132 -12.35 -8.98 10.06
CA GLU A 132 -11.63 -10.10 10.65
C GLU A 132 -10.13 -9.84 10.61
N VAL A 133 -9.42 -10.23 11.68
CA VAL A 133 -7.95 -10.16 11.77
C VAL A 133 -7.46 -11.51 12.28
N LYS A 134 -6.48 -12.11 11.59
CA LYS A 134 -6.03 -13.49 11.89
C LYS A 134 -4.56 -13.69 11.54
N LEU A 135 -3.89 -14.54 12.31
CA LEU A 135 -2.58 -15.10 12.00
C LEU A 135 -2.73 -16.32 11.10
N PHE A 136 -2.00 -16.35 10.00
CA PHE A 136 -1.98 -17.44 9.02
C PHE A 136 -0.64 -18.18 9.04
N GLU A 137 -0.69 -19.50 9.09
CA GLU A 137 0.43 -20.32 8.62
C GLU A 137 0.54 -20.23 7.09
N GLU A 138 1.68 -20.60 6.52
CA GLU A 138 1.90 -20.52 5.06
C GLU A 138 0.88 -21.31 4.26
N GLU A 139 0.56 -22.53 4.70
CA GLU A 139 -0.40 -23.43 4.08
C GLU A 139 -1.85 -22.96 4.16
N ASP A 140 -2.17 -22.12 5.14
CA ASP A 140 -3.53 -21.61 5.38
C ASP A 140 -3.81 -20.27 4.67
N ILE A 141 -2.82 -19.67 4.00
CA ILE A 141 -3.01 -18.39 3.29
C ILE A 141 -4.07 -18.54 2.21
N PRO A 142 -5.15 -17.74 2.25
CA PRO A 142 -6.28 -17.85 1.32
C PRO A 142 -5.97 -17.20 -0.02
N TRP A 143 -5.09 -17.81 -0.82
CA TRP A 143 -4.55 -17.24 -2.07
C TRP A 143 -5.62 -16.74 -3.05
N ASP A 144 -6.74 -17.45 -3.17
CA ASP A 144 -7.85 -17.09 -4.07
C ASP A 144 -8.69 -15.91 -3.54
N ALA A 145 -8.55 -15.59 -2.26
CA ALA A 145 -9.24 -14.51 -1.58
C ALA A 145 -8.31 -13.34 -1.20
N ILE A 146 -7.13 -13.24 -1.79
CA ILE A 146 -6.24 -12.08 -1.62
C ILE A 146 -6.76 -10.89 -2.42
N ALA A 147 -6.88 -9.74 -1.75
CA ALA A 147 -7.50 -8.54 -2.32
C ALA A 147 -6.75 -7.95 -3.51
N PHE A 148 -5.42 -7.91 -3.43
CA PHE A 148 -4.59 -7.18 -4.40
C PHE A 148 -3.37 -7.98 -4.83
N LYS A 149 -3.02 -7.88 -6.11
CA LYS A 149 -1.83 -8.55 -6.67
C LYS A 149 -0.52 -8.13 -5.99
N VAL A 150 -0.43 -6.90 -5.51
CA VAL A 150 0.75 -6.44 -4.75
C VAL A 150 0.89 -7.19 -3.44
N VAL A 151 -0.21 -7.49 -2.75
CA VAL A 151 -0.21 -8.29 -1.51
C VAL A 151 0.20 -9.72 -1.80
N GLU A 152 -0.39 -10.35 -2.82
CA GLU A 152 0.00 -11.69 -3.27
C GLU A 152 1.50 -11.76 -3.59
N LYS A 153 2.01 -10.80 -4.38
CA LYS A 153 3.43 -10.70 -4.76
C LYS A 153 4.32 -10.54 -3.52
N THR A 154 3.95 -9.67 -2.60
CA THR A 154 4.67 -9.42 -1.34
C THR A 154 4.76 -10.69 -0.50
N LEU A 155 3.65 -11.40 -0.31
CA LEU A 155 3.59 -12.65 0.45
C LEU A 155 4.46 -13.74 -0.20
N ARG A 156 4.35 -13.95 -1.53
CA ARG A 156 5.16 -14.94 -2.25
C ARG A 156 6.67 -14.65 -2.15
N CYS A 157 7.07 -13.38 -2.26
CA CYS A 157 8.46 -12.99 -2.06
C CYS A 157 8.92 -13.29 -0.63
N TYR A 158 8.12 -12.91 0.36
CA TYR A 158 8.43 -13.11 1.77
C TYR A 158 8.59 -14.59 2.13
N LEU A 159 7.65 -15.44 1.72
CA LEU A 159 7.69 -16.88 1.98
C LEU A 159 8.92 -17.54 1.35
N LYS A 160 9.27 -17.15 0.12
CA LYS A 160 10.50 -17.62 -0.52
C LYS A 160 11.77 -17.22 0.24
N ASP A 161 11.83 -15.97 0.68
CA ASP A 161 13.01 -15.46 1.40
C ASP A 161 13.11 -16.03 2.81
N ARG A 162 11.97 -16.34 3.45
CA ARG A 162 11.91 -16.99 4.76
C ARG A 162 12.68 -18.31 4.77
N VAL A 163 12.59 -19.10 3.71
CA VAL A 163 13.34 -20.36 3.57
C VAL A 163 14.85 -20.14 3.62
N SER A 164 15.33 -19.06 3.01
CA SER A 164 16.76 -18.73 2.97
C SER A 164 17.23 -17.87 4.15
N GLY A 165 16.31 -17.27 4.92
CA GLY A 165 16.60 -16.31 5.98
C GLY A 165 17.18 -14.97 5.49
N ARG A 166 17.10 -14.68 4.18
CA ARG A 166 17.68 -13.47 3.57
C ARG A 166 16.57 -12.54 3.05
N PHE A 167 16.34 -11.45 3.76
CA PHE A 167 15.33 -10.44 3.46
C PHE A 167 15.98 -9.17 2.90
N ALA A 168 16.43 -9.21 1.64
CA ALA A 168 17.01 -8.04 1.00
C ALA A 168 15.90 -7.12 0.44
N PHE A 169 16.09 -5.79 0.58
CA PHE A 169 15.22 -4.83 -0.09
C PHE A 169 15.32 -4.98 -1.61
N ARG A 170 14.18 -4.95 -2.28
CA ARG A 170 14.09 -5.05 -3.75
C ARG A 170 12.97 -4.19 -4.31
N THR A 171 13.04 -3.96 -5.60
CA THR A 171 11.98 -3.28 -6.37
C THR A 171 11.38 -4.24 -7.38
N ASP A 172 10.09 -4.05 -7.68
CA ASP A 172 9.35 -4.82 -8.67
C ASP A 172 8.24 -3.96 -9.26
N LYS A 173 7.52 -4.45 -10.26
CA LYS A 173 6.39 -3.78 -10.90
C LYS A 173 5.23 -4.72 -11.12
N ILE A 174 4.01 -4.16 -11.22
CA ILE A 174 2.81 -4.87 -11.67
C ILE A 174 2.35 -4.26 -12.98
N GLU A 175 2.33 -5.07 -14.03
CA GLU A 175 1.86 -4.67 -15.34
C GLU A 175 0.34 -4.85 -15.45
N LYS A 176 -0.31 -4.01 -16.28
CA LYS A 176 -1.77 -4.06 -16.48
C LYS A 176 -2.28 -5.45 -16.93
N ARG A 177 -1.44 -6.24 -17.63
CA ARG A 177 -1.75 -7.61 -18.08
C ARG A 177 -1.90 -8.63 -16.94
N GLU A 178 -1.29 -8.38 -15.78
CA GLU A 178 -1.36 -9.29 -14.61
C GLU A 178 -2.67 -9.16 -13.81
N LEU A 179 -3.52 -8.20 -14.18
CA LEU A 179 -4.80 -7.94 -13.50
C LEU A 179 -5.99 -8.69 -14.17
N VAL A 180 -5.75 -9.31 -15.31
CA VAL A 180 -6.79 -10.05 -16.06
C VAL A 180 -6.67 -11.55 -15.72
N LYS A 181 -7.20 -11.93 -14.56
CA LYS A 181 -7.58 -13.32 -14.24
C LYS A 181 -8.83 -13.31 -13.38
#